data_9d3f448d5acf4d8783d68c9d431d61ea
#
_entry.id   9d3f448d5acf4d8783d68c9d431d61ea
#
_cell.length_a   1.000
_cell.length_b   1.000
_cell.length_c   1.000
_cell.angle_alpha   90.00
_cell.angle_beta   90.00
_cell.angle_gamma   90.00
#
_symmetry.space_group_name_H-M   'P 1'
#
loop_
_entity.id
_entity.type
_entity.pdbx_description
1 polymer ?
#
loop_
_entity_poly.entity_id
_entity_poly.type
_entity_poly.pdbx_seq_one_letter_code
_entity_poly.pdbx_strand_id
1 'polypeptide(L)'
;MLSTPLSPAGDGETRPTATTVHASWQGDRRYEIRRPAGPTVTIDAAGEAGLGPVDTMLGALAACSAIDVVDYLAKRRTPAQRVEVRVDAERCATTPRRVLRALIEFAIDGEGIETVHAERAIALSFRSYCSVSASLAPDLHLESRLVLNGATGSVVVQRGEESA
;
A
#
# COMPACT_ATOMS: atom_id res chain seq x y z
N MET A 1 -22.46 -20.38 8.91
CA MET A 1 -22.40 -20.96 7.56
C MET A 1 -22.15 -19.81 6.58
N LEU A 2 -20.90 -19.56 6.23
CA LEU A 2 -20.48 -18.59 5.21
C LEU A 2 -19.87 -19.42 4.08
N SER A 3 -20.66 -19.87 3.14
CA SER A 3 -20.18 -20.67 2.02
C SER A 3 -20.96 -20.31 0.77
N THR A 4 -20.52 -19.27 0.11
CA THR A 4 -20.66 -19.18 -1.34
C THR A 4 -19.44 -18.43 -1.85
N PRO A 5 -18.52 -19.09 -2.56
CA PRO A 5 -17.44 -18.39 -3.25
C PRO A 5 -18.04 -17.50 -4.33
N LEU A 6 -17.38 -16.38 -4.59
CA LEU A 6 -17.71 -15.49 -5.71
C LEU A 6 -17.75 -16.31 -7.02
N SER A 7 -18.86 -16.19 -7.76
CA SER A 7 -18.98 -16.83 -9.08
C SER A 7 -17.92 -16.27 -10.03
N PRO A 8 -17.29 -17.10 -10.89
CA PRO A 8 -16.34 -16.63 -11.87
C PRO A 8 -17.02 -15.77 -12.93
N ALA A 9 -16.43 -14.63 -13.25
CA ALA A 9 -16.80 -13.82 -14.39
C ALA A 9 -16.39 -14.52 -15.71
N GLY A 10 -17.18 -14.30 -16.76
CA GLY A 10 -17.24 -15.06 -18.00
C GLY A 10 -15.97 -15.21 -18.82
N ASP A 11 -16.09 -16.07 -19.80
CA ASP A 11 -15.04 -16.67 -20.67
C ASP A 11 -14.22 -15.64 -21.46
N GLY A 12 -12.89 -15.72 -21.33
CA GLY A 12 -11.97 -15.20 -22.34
C GLY A 12 -10.76 -14.39 -21.87
N GLU A 13 -10.66 -13.95 -20.64
CA GLU A 13 -9.48 -13.26 -20.11
C GLU A 13 -9.05 -13.88 -18.77
N THR A 14 -7.76 -13.87 -18.53
CA THR A 14 -7.06 -14.38 -17.33
C THR A 14 -7.97 -14.62 -16.13
N ARG A 15 -8.15 -15.90 -15.78
CA ARG A 15 -9.05 -16.36 -14.72
C ARG A 15 -8.79 -15.59 -13.42
N PRO A 16 -9.79 -14.91 -12.84
CA PRO A 16 -9.60 -14.13 -11.62
C PRO A 16 -9.09 -15.02 -10.48
N THR A 17 -8.04 -14.57 -9.80
CA THR A 17 -7.47 -15.27 -8.65
C THR A 17 -8.31 -14.95 -7.42
N ALA A 18 -8.97 -15.96 -6.85
CA ALA A 18 -9.71 -15.79 -5.60
C ALA A 18 -8.75 -15.67 -4.41
N THR A 19 -8.92 -14.65 -3.60
CA THR A 19 -8.21 -14.46 -2.33
C THR A 19 -9.22 -14.51 -1.19
N THR A 20 -8.97 -15.37 -0.20
CA THR A 20 -9.82 -15.49 1.00
C THR A 20 -9.05 -15.04 2.23
N VAL A 21 -9.68 -14.18 3.01
CA VAL A 21 -9.20 -13.73 4.31
C VAL A 21 -10.29 -13.94 5.34
N HIS A 22 -9.94 -14.44 6.51
CA HIS A 22 -10.83 -14.60 7.65
C HIS A 22 -10.54 -13.53 8.68
N ALA A 23 -11.60 -12.94 9.25
CA ALA A 23 -11.54 -12.04 10.39
C ALA A 23 -12.30 -12.69 11.56
N SER A 24 -11.60 -12.98 12.66
CA SER A 24 -12.15 -13.60 13.86
C SER A 24 -12.14 -12.61 15.01
N TRP A 25 -13.31 -12.28 15.56
CA TRP A 25 -13.43 -11.39 16.70
C TRP A 25 -12.78 -11.98 17.96
N GLN A 26 -11.98 -11.18 18.65
CA GLN A 26 -11.21 -11.57 19.84
C GLN A 26 -11.63 -10.81 21.11
N GLY A 27 -12.80 -10.22 21.10
CA GLY A 27 -13.31 -9.36 22.16
C GLY A 27 -13.10 -7.87 21.87
N ASP A 28 -13.87 -7.02 22.51
CA ASP A 28 -13.86 -5.56 22.38
C ASP A 28 -13.86 -5.11 20.91
N ARG A 29 -12.83 -4.39 20.49
CA ARG A 29 -12.65 -3.88 19.11
C ARG A 29 -11.48 -4.55 18.39
N ARG A 30 -11.16 -5.80 18.79
CA ARG A 30 -9.99 -6.56 18.34
C ARG A 30 -10.39 -7.71 17.43
N TYR A 31 -9.63 -7.90 16.35
CA TYR A 31 -9.82 -8.97 15.38
C TYR A 31 -8.47 -9.63 15.05
N GLU A 32 -8.49 -10.94 14.90
CA GLU A 32 -7.42 -11.71 14.29
C GLU A 32 -7.72 -11.90 12.80
N ILE A 33 -6.80 -11.50 11.95
CA ILE A 33 -6.90 -11.63 10.50
C ILE A 33 -5.94 -12.69 10.02
N ARG A 34 -6.42 -13.64 9.21
CA ARG A 34 -5.59 -14.72 8.65
C ARG A 34 -6.05 -15.15 7.27
N ARG A 35 -5.13 -15.71 6.51
CA ARG A 35 -5.45 -16.55 5.35
C ARG A 35 -5.78 -17.97 5.83
N PRO A 36 -6.41 -18.85 4.99
CA PRO A 36 -6.69 -20.24 5.36
C PRO A 36 -5.47 -21.01 5.86
N ALA A 37 -4.28 -20.74 5.28
CA ALA A 37 -3.00 -21.20 5.79
C ALA A 37 -2.02 -20.03 5.81
N GLY A 38 -1.39 -19.75 6.94
CA GLY A 38 -0.42 -18.68 7.06
C GLY A 38 -0.43 -17.99 8.44
N PRO A 39 0.43 -16.98 8.60
CA PRO A 39 0.49 -16.21 9.84
C PRO A 39 -0.78 -15.39 10.06
N THR A 40 -0.98 -14.99 11.30
CA THR A 40 -2.06 -14.09 11.72
C THR A 40 -1.55 -12.67 11.93
N VAL A 41 -2.48 -11.71 11.78
CA VAL A 41 -2.24 -10.30 12.10
C VAL A 41 -3.36 -9.85 13.02
N THR A 42 -3.03 -9.15 14.10
CA THR A 42 -4.00 -8.52 14.98
C THR A 42 -4.33 -7.12 14.50
N ILE A 43 -5.61 -6.84 14.33
CA ILE A 43 -6.15 -5.50 14.11
C ILE A 43 -6.92 -5.08 15.35
N ASP A 44 -6.57 -3.93 15.90
CA ASP A 44 -7.17 -3.39 17.12
C ASP A 44 -7.55 -1.92 16.91
N ALA A 45 -8.84 -1.62 16.92
CA ALA A 45 -9.30 -0.25 16.74
C ALA A 45 -9.00 0.68 17.92
N ALA A 46 -8.57 0.14 19.08
CA ALA A 46 -8.03 0.90 20.18
C ALA A 46 -6.53 1.21 20.02
N GLY A 47 -5.82 0.46 19.18
CA GLY A 47 -4.39 0.64 18.94
C GLY A 47 -3.47 0.11 20.04
N GLU A 48 -4.00 -0.74 20.94
CA GLU A 48 -3.23 -1.27 22.09
C GLU A 48 -2.46 -2.55 21.73
N ALA A 49 -3.09 -3.45 20.97
CA ALA A 49 -2.54 -4.76 20.65
C ALA A 49 -2.18 -4.92 19.17
N GLY A 50 -2.50 -3.95 18.33
CA GLY A 50 -2.23 -3.96 16.91
C GLY A 50 -2.60 -2.63 16.25
N LEU A 51 -2.36 -2.52 14.96
CA LEU A 51 -2.77 -1.34 14.18
C LEU A 51 -4.28 -1.27 14.05
N GLY A 52 -4.81 -0.06 13.95
CA GLY A 52 -6.20 0.16 13.58
C GLY A 52 -6.49 -0.29 12.13
N PRO A 53 -7.78 -0.50 11.76
CA PRO A 53 -8.14 -0.96 10.41
C PRO A 53 -7.64 -0.04 9.30
N VAL A 54 -7.74 1.28 9.48
CA VAL A 54 -7.27 2.26 8.48
C VAL A 54 -5.74 2.30 8.43
N ASP A 55 -5.07 2.22 9.58
CA ASP A 55 -3.60 2.18 9.64
C ASP A 55 -3.07 0.92 8.96
N THR A 56 -3.76 -0.21 9.12
CA THR A 56 -3.44 -1.47 8.43
C THR A 56 -3.60 -1.32 6.91
N MET A 57 -4.63 -0.65 6.43
CA MET A 57 -4.84 -0.36 5.00
C MET A 57 -3.71 0.53 4.45
N LEU A 58 -3.31 1.57 5.19
CA LEU A 58 -2.19 2.44 4.80
C LEU A 58 -0.85 1.69 4.83
N GLY A 59 -0.65 0.82 5.83
CA GLY A 59 0.50 -0.08 5.88
C GLY A 59 0.55 -1.06 4.71
N ALA A 60 -0.60 -1.58 4.27
CA ALA A 60 -0.69 -2.42 3.08
C ALA A 60 -0.33 -1.65 1.80
N LEU A 61 -0.75 -0.37 1.69
CA LEU A 61 -0.37 0.51 0.59
C LEU A 61 1.14 0.73 0.55
N ALA A 62 1.74 1.06 1.71
CA ALA A 62 3.18 1.24 1.87
C ALA A 62 3.96 -0.02 1.45
N ALA A 63 3.59 -1.17 2.00
CA ALA A 63 4.28 -2.43 1.72
C ALA A 63 4.14 -2.86 0.25
N CYS A 64 2.94 -2.75 -0.33
CA CYS A 64 2.69 -3.14 -1.72
C CYS A 64 3.54 -2.28 -2.68
N SER A 65 3.55 -0.96 -2.49
CA SER A 65 4.36 -0.06 -3.33
C SER A 65 5.86 -0.22 -3.10
N ALA A 66 6.30 -0.49 -1.87
CA ALA A 66 7.71 -0.74 -1.55
C ALA A 66 8.25 -2.00 -2.23
N ILE A 67 7.46 -3.08 -2.26
CA ILE A 67 7.83 -4.33 -2.95
C ILE A 67 8.12 -4.06 -4.44
N ASP A 68 7.24 -3.32 -5.11
CA ASP A 68 7.42 -2.98 -6.53
C ASP A 68 8.71 -2.19 -6.77
N VAL A 69 9.02 -1.24 -5.88
CA VAL A 69 10.23 -0.40 -5.96
C VAL A 69 11.49 -1.25 -5.75
N VAL A 70 11.51 -2.11 -4.73
CA VAL A 70 12.63 -3.01 -4.44
C VAL A 70 12.89 -3.94 -5.64
N ASP A 71 11.85 -4.55 -6.17
CA ASP A 71 11.94 -5.45 -7.33
C ASP A 71 12.46 -4.73 -8.58
N TYR A 72 12.01 -3.50 -8.82
CA TYR A 72 12.49 -2.70 -9.93
C TYR A 72 13.98 -2.39 -9.82
N LEU A 73 14.44 -1.92 -8.65
CA LEU A 73 15.85 -1.60 -8.41
C LEU A 73 16.74 -2.85 -8.50
N ALA A 74 16.28 -3.98 -7.98
CA ALA A 74 17.00 -5.26 -8.10
C ALA A 74 17.15 -5.70 -9.57
N LYS A 75 16.10 -5.59 -10.39
CA LYS A 75 16.14 -5.88 -11.83
C LYS A 75 17.12 -4.97 -12.58
N ARG A 76 17.32 -3.75 -12.09
CA ARG A 76 18.32 -2.82 -12.63
C ARG A 76 19.74 -3.09 -12.16
N ARG A 77 19.95 -4.07 -11.30
CA ARG A 77 21.26 -4.42 -10.70
C ARG A 77 21.82 -3.32 -9.76
N THR A 78 20.94 -2.49 -9.23
CA THR A 78 21.22 -1.52 -8.18
C THR A 78 20.27 -1.77 -7.01
N PRO A 79 20.40 -2.92 -6.29
CA PRO A 79 19.48 -3.28 -5.23
C PRO A 79 19.52 -2.27 -4.08
N ALA A 80 18.37 -1.96 -3.52
CA ALA A 80 18.30 -1.19 -2.30
C ALA A 80 18.89 -2.00 -1.13
N GLN A 81 19.62 -1.33 -0.25
CA GLN A 81 20.17 -1.90 1.00
C GLN A 81 19.19 -1.67 2.16
N ARG A 82 18.45 -0.56 2.12
CA ARG A 82 17.39 -0.24 3.07
C ARG A 82 16.24 0.44 2.34
N VAL A 83 15.03 0.07 2.70
CA VAL A 83 13.82 0.78 2.28
C VAL A 83 12.93 0.96 3.49
N GLU A 84 12.52 2.19 3.75
CA GLU A 84 11.51 2.54 4.73
C GLU A 84 10.46 3.39 4.05
N VAL A 85 9.18 3.10 4.31
CA VAL A 85 8.07 3.84 3.71
C VAL A 85 7.17 4.37 4.81
N ARG A 86 6.97 5.68 4.80
CA ARG A 86 6.05 6.38 5.67
C ARG A 86 4.84 6.85 4.87
N VAL A 87 3.66 6.73 5.47
CA VAL A 87 2.41 7.24 4.88
C VAL A 87 1.77 8.20 5.86
N ASP A 88 1.66 9.45 5.46
CA ASP A 88 0.88 10.49 6.15
C ASP A 88 -0.44 10.65 5.41
N ALA A 89 -1.58 10.49 6.10
CA ALA A 89 -2.88 10.50 5.47
C ALA A 89 -3.87 11.44 6.16
N GLU A 90 -4.61 12.17 5.35
CA GLU A 90 -5.71 13.04 5.78
C GLU A 90 -7.04 12.32 5.58
N ARG A 91 -7.91 12.39 6.59
CA ARG A 91 -9.21 11.74 6.59
C ARG A 91 -10.33 12.76 6.63
N CYS A 92 -11.46 12.44 6.00
CA CYS A 92 -12.68 13.24 6.11
C CYS A 92 -13.08 13.43 7.58
N ALA A 93 -13.50 14.64 7.93
CA ALA A 93 -13.97 14.97 9.28
C ALA A 93 -15.31 14.32 9.62
N THR A 94 -16.16 14.12 8.61
CA THR A 94 -17.50 13.52 8.75
C THR A 94 -17.48 12.01 8.51
N THR A 95 -18.47 11.32 9.04
CA THR A 95 -18.64 9.87 8.82
C THR A 95 -19.28 9.59 7.45
N PRO A 96 -18.75 8.59 6.69
CA PRO A 96 -17.60 7.74 6.99
C PRO A 96 -16.28 8.50 6.84
N ARG A 97 -15.39 8.38 7.81
CA ARG A 97 -14.09 9.07 7.85
C ARG A 97 -13.10 8.40 6.91
N ARG A 98 -13.35 8.45 5.60
CA ARG A 98 -12.47 7.89 4.58
C ARG A 98 -11.18 8.71 4.41
N VAL A 99 -10.15 8.11 3.88
CA VAL A 99 -8.91 8.81 3.48
C VAL A 99 -9.19 9.63 2.23
N LEU A 100 -8.79 10.90 2.25
CA LEU A 100 -8.95 11.85 1.13
C LEU A 100 -7.64 12.10 0.40
N ARG A 101 -6.54 12.15 1.16
CA ARG A 101 -5.20 12.42 0.65
C ARG A 101 -4.20 11.57 1.41
N ALA A 102 -3.14 11.12 0.72
CA ALA A 102 -2.00 10.47 1.35
C ALA A 102 -0.70 10.88 0.67
N LEU A 103 0.31 11.25 1.48
CA LEU A 103 1.69 11.42 1.08
C LEU A 103 2.48 10.17 1.47
N ILE A 104 3.12 9.53 0.50
CA ILE A 104 3.93 8.34 0.69
C ILE A 104 5.39 8.71 0.49
N GLU A 105 6.16 8.71 1.57
CA GLU A 105 7.59 8.98 1.55
C GLU A 105 8.38 7.69 1.51
N PHE A 106 9.24 7.54 0.50
CA PHE A 106 10.15 6.41 0.32
C PHE A 106 11.56 6.84 0.71
N ALA A 107 12.06 6.39 1.84
CA ALA A 107 13.45 6.52 2.23
C ALA A 107 14.21 5.28 1.75
N ILE A 108 15.11 5.46 0.79
CA ILE A 108 15.83 4.38 0.12
C ILE A 108 17.32 4.65 0.26
N ASP A 109 18.06 3.68 0.76
CA ASP A 109 19.50 3.68 0.78
C ASP A 109 20.02 2.54 -0.10
N GLY A 110 21.06 2.85 -0.88
CA GLY A 110 21.72 1.87 -1.75
C GLY A 110 22.78 2.49 -2.63
N GLU A 111 23.84 1.73 -2.89
CA GLU A 111 24.93 2.16 -3.74
C GLU A 111 24.54 2.10 -5.22
N GLY A 112 24.91 3.11 -5.99
CA GLY A 112 24.70 3.16 -7.44
C GLY A 112 23.23 3.36 -7.85
N ILE A 113 22.32 3.65 -6.92
CA ILE A 113 20.94 3.99 -7.25
C ILE A 113 20.89 5.44 -7.73
N GLU A 114 20.49 5.63 -8.98
CA GLU A 114 20.23 6.94 -9.53
C GLU A 114 18.82 7.42 -9.21
N THR A 115 18.67 8.72 -8.85
CA THR A 115 17.39 9.34 -8.49
C THR A 115 16.32 9.08 -9.54
N VAL A 116 16.62 9.26 -10.82
CA VAL A 116 15.68 9.07 -11.93
C VAL A 116 15.11 7.64 -11.98
N HIS A 117 15.90 6.64 -11.57
CA HIS A 117 15.46 5.25 -11.56
C HIS A 117 14.60 4.93 -10.36
N ALA A 118 14.93 5.48 -9.19
CA ALA A 118 14.10 5.33 -7.99
C ALA A 118 12.75 6.04 -8.16
N GLU A 119 12.71 7.27 -8.67
CA GLU A 119 11.48 8.00 -8.98
C GLU A 119 10.63 7.26 -10.02
N ARG A 120 11.25 6.72 -11.06
CA ARG A 120 10.55 5.91 -12.05
C ARG A 120 9.95 4.63 -11.46
N ALA A 121 10.65 3.98 -10.52
CA ALA A 121 10.14 2.79 -9.83
C ALA A 121 8.86 3.14 -9.04
N ILE A 122 8.90 4.24 -8.28
CA ILE A 122 7.76 4.74 -7.52
C ILE A 122 6.57 5.05 -8.45
N ALA A 123 6.80 5.81 -9.51
CA ALA A 123 5.76 6.15 -10.48
C ALA A 123 5.15 4.91 -11.15
N LEU A 124 5.95 3.92 -11.50
CA LEU A 124 5.49 2.67 -12.11
C LEU A 124 4.65 1.84 -11.13
N SER A 125 5.04 1.80 -9.84
CA SER A 125 4.25 1.13 -8.82
C SER A 125 2.82 1.67 -8.80
N PHE A 126 2.64 2.97 -8.62
CA PHE A 126 1.29 3.57 -8.54
C PHE A 126 0.50 3.51 -9.84
N ARG A 127 1.17 3.62 -10.98
CA ARG A 127 0.50 3.62 -12.28
C ARG A 127 0.10 2.22 -12.76
N SER A 128 0.87 1.17 -12.41
CA SER A 128 0.77 -0.10 -13.11
C SER A 128 0.81 -1.36 -12.25
N TYR A 129 1.42 -1.34 -11.06
CA TYR A 129 1.72 -2.57 -10.33
C TYR A 129 1.04 -2.67 -8.97
N CYS A 130 0.95 -1.60 -8.19
CA CYS A 130 0.40 -1.66 -6.83
C CYS A 130 -1.10 -1.96 -6.83
N SER A 131 -1.45 -3.23 -6.63
CA SER A 131 -2.84 -3.68 -6.55
C SER A 131 -3.61 -3.02 -5.41
N VAL A 132 -2.95 -2.72 -4.28
CA VAL A 132 -3.59 -2.01 -3.17
C VAL A 132 -3.98 -0.60 -3.60
N SER A 133 -3.07 0.15 -4.21
CA SER A 133 -3.38 1.49 -4.73
C SER A 133 -4.55 1.45 -5.73
N ALA A 134 -4.52 0.50 -6.67
CA ALA A 134 -5.58 0.33 -7.67
C ALA A 134 -6.96 -0.03 -7.06
N SER A 135 -6.98 -0.61 -5.85
CA SER A 135 -8.21 -1.01 -5.14
C SER A 135 -8.78 0.08 -4.23
N LEU A 136 -8.05 1.19 -4.03
CA LEU A 136 -8.52 2.32 -3.24
C LEU A 136 -9.47 3.22 -4.05
N ALA A 137 -10.23 4.09 -3.36
CA ALA A 137 -11.15 5.02 -3.99
C ALA A 137 -10.47 5.82 -5.12
N PRO A 138 -11.10 5.95 -6.29
CA PRO A 138 -10.47 6.57 -7.46
C PRO A 138 -10.17 8.06 -7.28
N ASP A 139 -10.92 8.74 -6.41
CA ASP A 139 -10.75 10.14 -6.05
C ASP A 139 -9.78 10.37 -4.86
N LEU A 140 -9.13 9.32 -4.37
CA LEU A 140 -8.07 9.46 -3.38
C LEU A 140 -6.87 10.17 -4.00
N HIS A 141 -6.50 11.34 -3.46
CA HIS A 141 -5.31 12.05 -3.87
C HIS A 141 -4.07 11.39 -3.29
N LEU A 142 -3.18 10.92 -4.17
CA LEU A 142 -1.93 10.26 -3.78
C LEU A 142 -0.74 11.06 -4.25
N GLU A 143 0.16 11.34 -3.32
CA GLU A 143 1.45 11.96 -3.57
C GLU A 143 2.57 11.05 -3.11
N SER A 144 3.73 11.21 -3.69
CA SER A 144 4.94 10.54 -3.22
C SER A 144 6.12 11.48 -3.10
N ARG A 145 7.07 11.12 -2.24
CA ARG A 145 8.37 11.78 -2.12
C ARG A 145 9.46 10.73 -1.97
N LEU A 146 10.56 10.92 -2.69
CA LEU A 146 11.76 10.11 -2.55
C LEU A 146 12.74 10.79 -1.60
N VAL A 147 13.32 10.03 -0.69
CA VAL A 147 14.53 10.38 0.07
C VAL A 147 15.59 9.32 -0.29
N LEU A 148 16.57 9.69 -1.12
CA LEU A 148 17.60 8.76 -1.60
C LEU A 148 18.92 9.05 -0.92
N ASN A 149 19.47 8.08 -0.19
CA ASN A 149 20.72 8.22 0.55
C ASN A 149 20.77 9.52 1.40
N GLY A 150 19.66 9.85 2.04
CA GLY A 150 19.47 11.05 2.86
C GLY A 150 19.13 12.33 2.08
N ALA A 151 19.20 12.34 0.75
CA ALA A 151 18.81 13.50 -0.06
C ALA A 151 17.30 13.49 -0.35
N THR A 152 16.59 14.52 0.10
CA THR A 152 15.14 14.66 -0.06
C THR A 152 14.80 15.28 -1.42
N GLY A 153 13.96 14.58 -2.18
CA GLY A 153 13.39 15.06 -3.44
C GLY A 153 12.10 15.85 -3.28
N SER A 154 11.53 16.27 -4.40
CA SER A 154 10.27 16.98 -4.46
C SER A 154 9.08 16.02 -4.24
N VAL A 155 7.93 16.58 -3.84
CA VAL A 155 6.65 15.86 -3.83
C VAL A 155 6.14 15.74 -5.26
N VAL A 156 5.67 14.56 -5.64
CA VAL A 156 5.13 14.25 -6.96
C VAL A 156 3.73 13.68 -6.81
N VAL A 157 2.76 14.23 -7.55
CA VAL A 157 1.40 13.69 -7.60
C VAL A 157 1.39 12.39 -8.40
N GLN A 158 0.91 11.33 -7.78
CA GLN A 158 0.79 9.99 -8.39
C GLN A 158 -0.64 9.72 -8.88
N ARG A 159 -1.64 10.30 -8.21
CA ARG A 159 -3.05 10.23 -8.57
C ARG A 159 -3.82 11.42 -7.96
N GLY A 160 -4.75 11.98 -8.72
CA GLY A 160 -5.50 13.19 -8.36
C GLY A 160 -5.04 14.39 -9.18
N GLU A 161 -5.65 15.54 -8.94
CA GLU A 161 -5.24 16.80 -9.57
C GLU A 161 -4.09 17.45 -8.76
N GLU A 162 -3.16 18.08 -9.45
CA GLU A 162 -2.13 18.90 -8.81
C GLU A 162 -2.82 20.04 -8.05
N SER A 163 -2.52 20.20 -6.76
CA SER A 163 -3.01 21.34 -5.99
C SER A 163 -2.42 22.62 -6.57
N ALA A 164 -3.26 23.49 -7.07
CA ALA A 164 -2.88 24.79 -7.59
C ALA A 164 -2.34 25.71 -6.48
#